data_8d667af5bd90c0e746548e75e9bc04d2
#
_entry.id   8d667af5bd90c0e746548e75e9bc04d2
#
_cell.length_a   1.000
_cell.length_b   1.000
_cell.length_c   1.000
_cell.angle_alpha   90.00
_cell.angle_beta   90.00
_cell.angle_gamma   90.00
#
_symmetry.space_group_name_H-M   'P 1'
#
loop_
_entity.id
_entity.type
_entity.pdbx_description
1 polymer ?
#
loop_
_entity_poly.entity_id
_entity_poly.type
_entity_poly.pdbx_seq_one_letter_code
_entity_poly.pdbx_strand_id
1 'polypeptide(L)'
;MPGVPPYYDWIAHHAQRRPRQLAIDDLQTGRKFTYAELDRRTNRLAGALAARGLGKGDRVALLAPNCAEYFELQFACGRLGAIMLPLNWRLTVPELEYILDDATPKLLIHDKSFGQQAAALARARLEIDVESRESGYEQALSAAPPPPAPAALTHDDIGMVMYTSGTTGHPKGAIITHGMVFWNAVNLGIPAMISPTTVQLVILPLFHTGGLNCYANPVLHAGGAILIMRAFEPGLALDYLSDPALGITHFFGVPAPYQFMMQHPKFQGADLSRLVISGVGGAPCALSILETWTARGVPLVQGWGMTETSPAGTMLDGADAVRKVGSAGRPMMHTEIRIVDEDGKDVAQ
;
A
#
# COMPACT_ATOMS: atom_id res chain seq x y z
N MET A 1 -33.14 1.15 6.04
CA MET A 1 -31.87 0.44 5.83
C MET A 1 -30.86 1.01 6.82
N PRO A 2 -29.96 0.22 7.43
CA PRO A 2 -28.86 0.80 8.17
C PRO A 2 -28.08 1.71 7.23
N GLY A 3 -27.66 2.90 7.72
CA GLY A 3 -26.89 3.85 6.94
C GLY A 3 -25.49 3.29 6.56
N VAL A 4 -24.82 3.92 5.60
CA VAL A 4 -23.45 3.56 5.23
C VAL A 4 -22.53 3.72 6.45
N PRO A 5 -21.68 2.74 6.79
CA PRO A 5 -20.79 2.85 7.94
C PRO A 5 -19.87 4.09 7.83
N PRO A 6 -19.57 4.75 8.95
CA PRO A 6 -18.65 5.88 8.98
C PRO A 6 -17.21 5.41 8.71
N TYR A 7 -16.40 6.31 8.14
CA TYR A 7 -14.94 6.14 8.10
C TYR A 7 -14.36 6.09 9.50
N TYR A 8 -13.39 5.23 9.72
CA TYR A 8 -12.70 5.09 10.98
C TYR A 8 -11.18 5.17 10.81
N ASP A 9 -10.55 6.07 11.55
CA ASP A 9 -9.09 6.28 11.48
C ASP A 9 -8.36 5.25 12.34
N TRP A 10 -7.72 4.29 11.71
CA TRP A 10 -6.99 3.19 12.37
C TRP A 10 -5.74 3.68 13.09
N ILE A 11 -5.06 4.69 12.54
CA ILE A 11 -3.85 5.22 13.13
C ILE A 11 -4.17 5.94 14.43
N ALA A 12 -5.20 6.79 14.44
CA ALA A 12 -5.67 7.44 15.67
C ALA A 12 -6.11 6.42 16.73
N HIS A 13 -6.81 5.35 16.31
CA HIS A 13 -7.19 4.25 17.21
C HIS A 13 -5.99 3.58 17.87
N HIS A 14 -5.01 3.17 17.07
CA HIS A 14 -3.84 2.46 17.60
C HIS A 14 -2.90 3.40 18.37
N ALA A 15 -2.84 4.69 18.01
CA ALA A 15 -2.10 5.70 18.77
C ALA A 15 -2.61 5.84 20.22
N GLN A 16 -3.92 5.71 20.43
CA GLN A 16 -4.51 5.70 21.76
C GLN A 16 -4.28 4.36 22.49
N ARG A 17 -4.43 3.26 21.79
CA ARG A 17 -4.44 1.92 22.38
C ARG A 17 -3.06 1.33 22.56
N ARG A 18 -2.11 1.64 21.65
CA ARG A 18 -0.76 1.07 21.56
C ARG A 18 0.28 2.14 21.17
N PRO A 19 0.36 3.27 21.90
CA PRO A 19 1.12 4.45 21.47
C PRO A 19 2.59 4.17 21.15
N ARG A 20 3.21 3.22 21.87
CA ARG A 20 4.64 2.91 21.73
C ARG A 20 4.94 1.77 20.75
N GLN A 21 3.90 1.11 20.22
CA GLN A 21 4.11 0.04 19.24
C GLN A 21 4.63 0.63 17.94
N LEU A 22 5.63 -0.01 17.34
CA LEU A 22 6.13 0.32 16.02
C LEU A 22 4.99 0.18 15.00
N ALA A 23 4.80 1.21 14.18
CA ALA A 23 3.90 1.20 13.04
C ALA A 23 4.67 1.08 11.73
N ILE A 24 5.73 1.89 11.57
CA ILE A 24 6.53 1.97 10.34
C ILE A 24 8.02 2.01 10.70
N ASP A 25 8.83 1.22 9.98
CA ASP A 25 10.29 1.32 9.94
C ASP A 25 10.72 1.56 8.49
N ASP A 26 11.30 2.71 8.20
CA ASP A 26 11.93 3.01 6.91
C ASP A 26 13.35 2.48 6.93
N LEU A 27 13.55 1.29 6.36
CA LEU A 27 14.82 0.56 6.41
C LEU A 27 15.97 1.28 5.67
N GLN A 28 15.66 2.17 4.73
CA GLN A 28 16.66 2.93 3.99
C GLN A 28 17.28 4.05 4.86
N THR A 29 16.44 4.72 5.64
CA THR A 29 16.84 5.90 6.42
C THR A 29 16.97 5.60 7.90
N GLY A 30 16.50 4.42 8.36
CA GLY A 30 16.43 4.05 9.78
C GLY A 30 15.40 4.86 10.57
N ARG A 31 14.50 5.60 9.89
CA ARG A 31 13.42 6.34 10.56
C ARG A 31 12.34 5.38 11.04
N LYS A 32 12.11 5.37 12.33
CA LYS A 32 11.07 4.55 12.97
C LYS A 32 9.95 5.43 13.50
N PHE A 33 8.72 4.99 13.28
CA PHE A 33 7.53 5.69 13.72
C PHE A 33 6.67 4.73 14.54
N THR A 34 6.47 5.06 15.79
CA THR A 34 5.42 4.43 16.61
C THR A 34 4.04 4.90 16.15
N TYR A 35 2.98 4.22 16.55
CA TYR A 35 1.62 4.68 16.23
C TYR A 35 1.34 6.10 16.75
N ALA A 36 1.83 6.46 17.93
CA ALA A 36 1.69 7.83 18.45
C ALA A 36 2.46 8.86 17.62
N GLU A 37 3.63 8.51 17.10
CA GLU A 37 4.41 9.39 16.23
C GLU A 37 3.78 9.54 14.85
N LEU A 38 3.31 8.43 14.26
CA LEU A 38 2.61 8.45 12.99
C LEU A 38 1.33 9.29 13.08
N ASP A 39 0.53 9.11 14.14
CA ASP A 39 -0.67 9.90 14.39
C ASP A 39 -0.38 11.39 14.50
N ARG A 40 0.64 11.76 15.29
CA ARG A 40 1.06 13.15 15.46
C ARG A 40 1.50 13.78 14.13
N ARG A 41 2.29 13.06 13.31
CA ARG A 41 2.73 13.54 12.00
C ARG A 41 1.56 13.67 11.03
N THR A 42 0.67 12.69 11.01
CA THR A 42 -0.58 12.73 10.24
C THR A 42 -1.46 13.93 10.60
N ASN A 43 -1.61 14.23 11.91
CA ASN A 43 -2.32 15.43 12.37
C ASN A 43 -1.66 16.73 11.87
N ARG A 44 -0.34 16.82 11.96
CA ARG A 44 0.39 17.98 11.46
C ARG A 44 0.24 18.13 9.95
N LEU A 45 0.33 17.04 9.20
CA LEU A 45 0.11 17.08 7.76
C LEU A 45 -1.31 17.54 7.43
N ALA A 46 -2.33 17.02 8.12
CA ALA A 46 -3.70 17.48 7.94
C ALA A 46 -3.84 19.00 8.19
N GLY A 47 -3.24 19.52 9.27
CA GLY A 47 -3.18 20.97 9.55
C GLY A 47 -2.47 21.76 8.45
N ALA A 48 -1.32 21.26 7.97
CA ALA A 48 -0.54 21.89 6.90
C ALA A 48 -1.29 21.92 5.56
N LEU A 49 -2.03 20.87 5.23
CA LEU A 49 -2.86 20.77 4.03
C LEU A 49 -4.08 21.72 4.14
N ALA A 50 -4.77 21.73 5.29
CA ALA A 50 -5.90 22.61 5.54
C ALA A 50 -5.50 24.09 5.45
N ALA A 51 -4.32 24.47 6.00
CA ALA A 51 -3.79 25.82 5.91
C ALA A 51 -3.50 26.26 4.45
N ARG A 52 -3.37 25.32 3.52
CA ARG A 52 -3.25 25.55 2.07
C ARG A 52 -4.59 25.50 1.34
N GLY A 53 -5.70 25.47 2.07
CA GLY A 53 -7.04 25.45 1.49
C GLY A 53 -7.47 24.11 0.92
N LEU A 54 -6.86 23.01 1.36
CA LEU A 54 -7.30 21.66 0.99
C LEU A 54 -8.34 21.13 1.99
N GLY A 55 -9.38 20.50 1.44
CA GLY A 55 -10.50 19.95 2.21
C GLY A 55 -11.20 18.82 1.48
N LYS A 56 -12.44 18.53 1.86
CA LYS A 56 -13.22 17.41 1.30
C LYS A 56 -13.32 17.50 -0.23
N GLY A 57 -12.97 16.40 -0.89
CA GLY A 57 -13.02 16.25 -2.35
C GLY A 57 -11.80 16.80 -3.10
N ASP A 58 -10.88 17.50 -2.45
CA ASP A 58 -9.65 17.98 -3.09
C ASP A 58 -8.63 16.83 -3.23
N ARG A 59 -7.86 16.84 -4.32
CA ARG A 59 -6.84 15.83 -4.60
C ARG A 59 -5.47 16.33 -4.21
N VAL A 60 -4.68 15.46 -3.58
CA VAL A 60 -3.26 15.66 -3.26
C VAL A 60 -2.46 14.56 -3.94
N ALA A 61 -1.60 14.94 -4.88
CA ALA A 61 -0.73 14.00 -5.58
C ALA A 61 0.56 13.74 -4.80
N LEU A 62 1.08 12.51 -4.88
CA LEU A 62 2.35 12.11 -4.28
C LEU A 62 3.22 11.41 -5.32
N LEU A 63 4.40 11.98 -5.60
CA LEU A 63 5.42 11.45 -6.52
C LEU A 63 6.68 11.10 -5.72
N ALA A 64 6.77 9.86 -5.26
CA ALA A 64 7.87 9.41 -4.41
C ALA A 64 8.15 7.90 -4.58
N PRO A 65 9.37 7.41 -4.31
CA PRO A 65 9.62 6.00 -4.04
C PRO A 65 8.90 5.59 -2.74
N ASN A 66 8.97 4.31 -2.39
CA ASN A 66 8.39 3.86 -1.12
C ASN A 66 8.96 4.65 0.07
N CYS A 67 8.08 5.23 0.87
CA CYS A 67 8.43 6.00 2.08
C CYS A 67 7.23 6.06 3.04
N ALA A 68 7.48 6.44 4.28
CA ALA A 68 6.45 6.55 5.32
C ALA A 68 5.38 7.61 4.98
N GLU A 69 5.75 8.63 4.21
CA GLU A 69 4.89 9.75 3.81
C GLU A 69 3.67 9.33 2.99
N TYR A 70 3.68 8.14 2.35
CA TYR A 70 2.48 7.55 1.74
C TYR A 70 1.36 7.35 2.77
N PHE A 71 1.70 6.82 3.93
CA PHE A 71 0.73 6.56 5.00
C PHE A 71 0.35 7.85 5.75
N GLU A 72 1.30 8.74 5.98
CA GLU A 72 1.00 10.07 6.53
C GLU A 72 -0.02 10.80 5.66
N LEU A 73 0.17 10.80 4.32
CA LEU A 73 -0.73 11.44 3.39
C LEU A 73 -2.10 10.74 3.32
N GLN A 74 -2.12 9.40 3.23
CA GLN A 74 -3.37 8.65 3.18
C GLN A 74 -4.29 9.00 4.36
N PHE A 75 -3.76 8.96 5.57
CA PHE A 75 -4.56 9.23 6.78
C PHE A 75 -4.81 10.73 6.99
N ALA A 76 -3.91 11.63 6.59
CA ALA A 76 -4.19 13.06 6.60
C ALA A 76 -5.32 13.42 5.63
N CYS A 77 -5.34 12.84 4.44
CA CYS A 77 -6.45 12.96 3.49
C CYS A 77 -7.76 12.45 4.11
N GLY A 78 -7.74 11.28 4.77
CA GLY A 78 -8.91 10.76 5.48
C GLY A 78 -9.44 11.69 6.55
N ARG A 79 -8.59 12.39 7.31
CA ARG A 79 -9.01 13.38 8.31
C ARG A 79 -9.67 14.62 7.70
N LEU A 80 -9.24 15.02 6.50
CA LEU A 80 -9.77 16.20 5.80
C LEU A 80 -10.89 15.90 4.83
N GLY A 81 -11.13 14.63 4.50
CA GLY A 81 -11.97 14.22 3.38
C GLY A 81 -11.33 14.53 2.01
N ALA A 82 -10.03 14.80 1.99
CA ALA A 82 -9.26 14.93 0.75
C ALA A 82 -9.00 13.56 0.13
N ILE A 83 -8.56 13.54 -1.12
CA ILE A 83 -8.35 12.33 -1.91
C ILE A 83 -6.86 12.21 -2.23
N MET A 84 -6.24 11.09 -1.84
CA MET A 84 -4.87 10.79 -2.18
C MET A 84 -4.75 10.36 -3.65
N LEU A 85 -3.76 10.90 -4.36
CA LEU A 85 -3.41 10.53 -5.74
C LEU A 85 -1.95 10.05 -5.78
N PRO A 86 -1.67 8.77 -5.52
CA PRO A 86 -0.32 8.23 -5.61
C PRO A 86 0.09 8.08 -7.08
N LEU A 87 1.21 8.69 -7.45
CA LEU A 87 1.71 8.70 -8.83
C LEU A 87 2.78 7.64 -9.04
N ASN A 88 2.73 6.98 -10.20
CA ASN A 88 3.79 6.08 -10.62
C ASN A 88 5.02 6.90 -11.03
N TRP A 89 6.05 6.90 -10.19
CA TRP A 89 7.29 7.65 -10.39
C TRP A 89 8.15 7.16 -11.57
N ARG A 90 7.77 6.04 -12.19
CA ARG A 90 8.45 5.51 -13.41
C ARG A 90 7.92 6.15 -14.69
N LEU A 91 6.81 6.89 -14.62
CA LEU A 91 6.21 7.56 -15.76
C LEU A 91 7.03 8.77 -16.20
N THR A 92 6.96 9.06 -17.47
CA THR A 92 7.54 10.26 -18.08
C THR A 92 6.75 11.51 -17.70
N VAL A 93 7.36 12.70 -17.87
CA VAL A 93 6.67 13.98 -17.60
C VAL A 93 5.36 14.10 -18.38
N PRO A 94 5.27 13.81 -19.70
CA PRO A 94 3.99 13.88 -20.43
C PRO A 94 2.92 12.94 -19.88
N GLU A 95 3.28 11.72 -19.45
CA GLU A 95 2.32 10.79 -18.85
C GLU A 95 1.82 11.28 -17.50
N LEU A 96 2.72 11.84 -16.66
CA LEU A 96 2.35 12.46 -15.40
C LEU A 96 1.46 13.68 -15.61
N GLU A 97 1.76 14.51 -16.62
CA GLU A 97 0.98 15.70 -16.97
C GLU A 97 -0.45 15.32 -17.33
N TYR A 98 -0.63 14.28 -18.18
CA TYR A 98 -1.94 13.76 -18.51
C TYR A 98 -2.75 13.38 -17.24
N ILE A 99 -2.13 12.64 -16.32
CA ILE A 99 -2.78 12.23 -15.05
C ILE A 99 -3.14 13.44 -14.18
N LEU A 100 -2.23 14.42 -14.10
CA LEU A 100 -2.45 15.60 -13.29
C LEU A 100 -3.52 16.54 -13.89
N ASP A 101 -3.66 16.58 -15.21
CA ASP A 101 -4.70 17.35 -15.89
C ASP A 101 -6.07 16.68 -15.74
N ASP A 102 -6.13 15.35 -15.81
CA ASP A 102 -7.37 14.60 -15.59
C ASP A 102 -7.82 14.63 -14.12
N ALA A 103 -6.92 14.33 -13.18
CA ALA A 103 -7.24 14.30 -11.75
C ALA A 103 -7.26 15.68 -11.08
N THR A 104 -6.68 16.71 -11.67
CA THR A 104 -6.62 18.11 -11.19
C THR A 104 -6.27 18.26 -9.69
N PRO A 105 -5.12 17.72 -9.20
CA PRO A 105 -4.74 17.88 -7.81
C PRO A 105 -4.36 19.34 -7.49
N LYS A 106 -4.73 19.80 -6.30
CA LYS A 106 -4.36 21.14 -5.81
C LYS A 106 -2.91 21.24 -5.34
N LEU A 107 -2.31 20.11 -4.97
CA LEU A 107 -0.94 20.05 -4.46
C LEU A 107 -0.26 18.78 -4.99
N LEU A 108 1.02 18.92 -5.37
CA LEU A 108 1.94 17.85 -5.66
C LEU A 108 2.98 17.75 -4.53
N ILE A 109 2.98 16.67 -3.78
CA ILE A 109 4.06 16.33 -2.86
C ILE A 109 5.04 15.45 -3.64
N HIS A 110 6.34 15.76 -3.59
CA HIS A 110 7.32 14.97 -4.31
C HIS A 110 8.60 14.73 -3.51
N ASP A 111 9.23 13.60 -3.71
CA ASP A 111 10.57 13.34 -3.20
C ASP A 111 11.59 14.22 -3.95
N LYS A 112 12.67 14.63 -3.28
CA LYS A 112 13.72 15.48 -3.87
C LYS A 112 14.34 14.89 -5.14
N SER A 113 14.40 13.56 -5.25
CA SER A 113 14.92 12.87 -6.43
C SER A 113 14.10 13.13 -7.71
N PHE A 114 12.84 13.57 -7.57
CA PHE A 114 11.95 13.95 -8.67
C PHE A 114 11.76 15.48 -8.82
N GLY A 115 12.65 16.27 -8.22
CA GLY A 115 12.55 17.73 -8.24
C GLY A 115 12.48 18.35 -9.64
N GLN A 116 13.24 17.83 -10.61
CA GLN A 116 13.21 18.30 -12.00
C GLN A 116 11.88 17.96 -12.69
N GLN A 117 11.38 16.73 -12.52
CA GLN A 117 10.08 16.32 -13.06
C GLN A 117 8.95 17.14 -12.43
N ALA A 118 8.96 17.29 -11.11
CA ALA A 118 7.97 18.10 -10.39
C ALA A 118 8.00 19.59 -10.81
N ALA A 119 9.20 20.13 -11.13
CA ALA A 119 9.34 21.48 -11.64
C ALA A 119 8.66 21.65 -13.02
N ALA A 120 8.79 20.66 -13.89
CA ALA A 120 8.21 20.68 -15.23
C ALA A 120 6.67 20.61 -15.21
N LEU A 121 6.08 19.99 -14.16
CA LEU A 121 4.63 19.78 -14.04
C LEU A 121 3.82 21.00 -13.59
N ALA A 122 4.44 22.16 -13.37
CA ALA A 122 3.81 23.46 -13.11
C ALA A 122 2.67 23.47 -12.07
N ARG A 123 2.79 22.71 -10.98
CA ARG A 123 1.82 22.62 -9.87
C ARG A 123 2.36 23.25 -8.59
N ALA A 124 1.47 23.62 -7.66
CA ALA A 124 1.88 23.93 -6.28
C ALA A 124 2.56 22.70 -5.66
N ARG A 125 3.72 22.88 -5.03
CA ARG A 125 4.60 21.76 -4.63
C ARG A 125 5.01 21.81 -3.19
N LEU A 126 5.30 20.61 -2.66
CA LEU A 126 5.92 20.40 -1.36
C LEU A 126 6.96 19.28 -1.48
N GLU A 127 8.23 19.59 -1.19
CA GLU A 127 9.32 18.63 -1.34
C GLU A 127 9.53 17.79 -0.08
N ILE A 128 9.65 16.49 -0.26
CA ILE A 128 10.13 15.53 0.75
C ILE A 128 11.62 15.29 0.53
N ASP A 129 12.41 15.44 1.57
CA ASP A 129 13.75 14.87 1.67
C ASP A 129 13.79 13.93 2.86
N VAL A 130 13.77 12.62 2.61
CA VAL A 130 13.77 11.62 3.67
C VAL A 130 15.06 11.57 4.48
N GLU A 131 16.14 12.15 3.96
CA GLU A 131 17.46 12.23 4.61
C GLU A 131 17.62 13.53 5.41
N SER A 132 16.74 14.52 5.21
CA SER A 132 16.81 15.82 5.86
C SER A 132 15.51 16.18 6.58
N ARG A 133 15.66 16.66 7.80
CA ARG A 133 14.53 17.25 8.55
C ARG A 133 14.24 18.70 8.17
N GLU A 134 14.93 19.25 7.20
CA GLU A 134 14.83 20.63 6.73
C GLU A 134 14.10 20.76 5.40
N SER A 135 13.55 19.66 4.87
CA SER A 135 12.74 19.69 3.64
C SER A 135 11.50 20.59 3.78
N GLY A 136 10.98 21.08 2.67
CA GLY A 136 9.74 21.87 2.65
C GLY A 136 8.58 21.12 3.31
N TYR A 137 8.54 19.79 3.17
CA TYR A 137 7.56 18.93 3.83
C TYR A 137 7.69 18.98 5.38
N GLU A 138 8.88 18.76 5.92
CA GLU A 138 9.13 18.78 7.36
C GLU A 138 8.90 20.20 7.96
N GLN A 139 9.30 21.24 7.23
CA GLN A 139 9.00 22.62 7.64
C GLN A 139 7.48 22.87 7.68
N ALA A 140 6.73 22.38 6.68
CA ALA A 140 5.28 22.50 6.65
C ALA A 140 4.62 21.76 7.84
N LEU A 141 5.11 20.56 8.19
CA LEU A 141 4.63 19.84 9.37
C LEU A 141 4.95 20.59 10.67
N SER A 142 6.14 21.15 10.77
CA SER A 142 6.60 21.88 11.97
C SER A 142 5.82 23.16 12.22
N ALA A 143 5.48 23.89 11.16
CA ALA A 143 4.73 25.14 11.20
C ALA A 143 3.21 24.95 11.16
N ALA A 144 2.73 23.70 11.03
CA ALA A 144 1.31 23.43 10.87
C ALA A 144 0.47 23.90 12.05
N PRO A 145 -0.66 24.58 11.81
CA PRO A 145 -1.66 24.82 12.84
C PRO A 145 -2.31 23.49 13.27
N PRO A 146 -3.04 23.46 14.39
CA PRO A 146 -3.87 22.32 14.72
C PRO A 146 -4.79 21.95 13.54
N PRO A 147 -4.99 20.67 13.25
CA PRO A 147 -5.89 20.26 12.19
C PRO A 147 -7.33 20.70 12.51
N PRO A 148 -8.17 20.93 11.51
CA PRO A 148 -9.60 21.12 11.72
C PRO A 148 -10.23 19.86 12.33
N ALA A 149 -11.46 19.96 12.80
CA ALA A 149 -12.23 18.80 13.18
C ALA A 149 -12.28 17.79 12.00
N PRO A 150 -12.16 16.47 12.27
CA PRO A 150 -12.20 15.47 11.23
C PRO A 150 -13.47 15.59 10.36
N ALA A 151 -13.32 15.43 9.07
CA ALA A 151 -14.45 15.44 8.14
C ALA A 151 -15.41 14.28 8.46
N ALA A 152 -16.71 14.55 8.39
CA ALA A 152 -17.71 13.49 8.46
C ALA A 152 -17.69 12.71 7.14
N LEU A 153 -17.10 11.52 7.18
CA LEU A 153 -16.94 10.62 6.04
C LEU A 153 -17.62 9.28 6.31
N THR A 154 -17.96 8.60 5.23
CA THR A 154 -18.53 7.26 5.22
C THR A 154 -17.65 6.32 4.38
N HIS A 155 -17.99 5.05 4.36
CA HIS A 155 -17.35 4.08 3.49
C HIS A 155 -17.50 4.39 1.99
N ASP A 156 -18.51 5.15 1.58
CA ASP A 156 -18.72 5.52 0.16
C ASP A 156 -17.89 6.74 -0.28
N ASP A 157 -17.33 7.50 0.66
CA ASP A 157 -16.45 8.62 0.32
C ASP A 157 -15.14 8.11 -0.29
N ILE A 158 -14.63 8.85 -1.28
CA ILE A 158 -13.41 8.50 -2.02
C ILE A 158 -12.19 8.76 -1.14
N GLY A 159 -11.39 7.74 -0.90
CA GLY A 159 -10.12 7.85 -0.15
C GLY A 159 -8.92 8.10 -1.07
N MET A 160 -8.89 7.46 -2.23
CA MET A 160 -7.79 7.61 -3.19
C MET A 160 -8.23 7.35 -4.63
N VAL A 161 -7.44 7.84 -5.58
CA VAL A 161 -7.55 7.52 -7.01
C VAL A 161 -6.22 6.95 -7.47
N MET A 162 -6.24 5.73 -8.01
CA MET A 162 -5.05 5.06 -8.53
C MET A 162 -5.16 4.86 -10.03
N TYR A 163 -4.19 5.39 -10.79
CA TYR A 163 -4.20 5.25 -12.25
C TYR A 163 -3.69 3.89 -12.69
N THR A 164 -4.42 3.28 -13.62
CA THR A 164 -4.07 2.02 -14.28
C THR A 164 -3.81 2.26 -15.76
N SER A 165 -3.02 1.38 -16.40
CA SER A 165 -2.60 1.54 -17.81
C SER A 165 -3.73 1.47 -18.83
N GLY A 166 -4.97 1.19 -18.43
CA GLY A 166 -6.15 1.13 -19.30
C GLY A 166 -5.96 0.33 -20.59
N THR A 167 -7.00 -0.36 -21.05
CA THR A 167 -6.97 -1.14 -22.31
C THR A 167 -7.07 -0.26 -23.58
N THR A 168 -7.36 1.04 -23.43
CA THR A 168 -7.65 1.97 -24.54
C THR A 168 -6.51 2.97 -24.84
N GLY A 169 -5.31 2.75 -24.28
CA GLY A 169 -4.12 3.56 -24.55
C GLY A 169 -3.89 4.75 -23.61
N HIS A 170 -4.91 5.24 -22.92
CA HIS A 170 -4.76 6.28 -21.89
C HIS A 170 -4.99 5.72 -20.48
N PRO A 171 -4.19 6.13 -19.49
CA PRO A 171 -4.39 5.75 -18.09
C PRO A 171 -5.79 6.18 -17.59
N LYS A 172 -6.40 5.33 -16.76
CA LYS A 172 -7.70 5.60 -16.13
C LYS A 172 -7.56 5.60 -14.61
N GLY A 173 -8.18 6.58 -13.94
CA GLY A 173 -8.20 6.68 -12.49
C GLY A 173 -9.24 5.74 -11.87
N ALA A 174 -8.79 4.65 -11.28
CA ALA A 174 -9.63 3.77 -10.48
C ALA A 174 -9.97 4.46 -9.15
N ILE A 175 -11.24 4.59 -8.87
CA ILE A 175 -11.75 5.20 -7.63
C ILE A 175 -11.72 4.14 -6.52
N ILE A 176 -11.03 4.44 -5.43
CA ILE A 176 -10.94 3.58 -4.24
C ILE A 176 -11.59 4.32 -3.07
N THR A 177 -12.70 3.79 -2.58
CA THR A 177 -13.41 4.34 -1.43
C THR A 177 -12.80 3.90 -0.11
N HIS A 178 -13.13 4.59 0.99
CA HIS A 178 -12.72 4.16 2.33
C HIS A 178 -13.27 2.77 2.69
N GLY A 179 -14.48 2.46 2.24
CA GLY A 179 -15.09 1.13 2.43
C GLY A 179 -14.34 0.03 1.70
N MET A 180 -13.87 0.28 0.47
CA MET A 180 -13.07 -0.71 -0.28
C MET A 180 -11.77 -1.05 0.46
N VAL A 181 -11.06 -0.04 0.99
CA VAL A 181 -9.83 -0.26 1.76
C VAL A 181 -10.12 -1.00 3.07
N PHE A 182 -11.20 -0.65 3.76
CA PHE A 182 -11.63 -1.33 4.99
C PHE A 182 -11.99 -2.80 4.74
N TRP A 183 -12.88 -3.07 3.79
CA TRP A 183 -13.33 -4.44 3.52
C TRP A 183 -12.21 -5.32 2.97
N ASN A 184 -11.28 -4.74 2.20
CA ASN A 184 -10.07 -5.45 1.80
C ASN A 184 -9.21 -5.85 3.02
N ALA A 185 -9.04 -4.95 4.00
CA ALA A 185 -8.30 -5.28 5.22
C ALA A 185 -8.99 -6.38 6.04
N VAL A 186 -10.32 -6.36 6.14
CA VAL A 186 -11.12 -7.40 6.80
C VAL A 186 -11.00 -8.74 6.06
N ASN A 187 -11.13 -8.73 4.73
CA ASN A 187 -11.05 -9.93 3.90
C ASN A 187 -9.68 -10.61 3.96
N LEU A 188 -8.59 -9.85 3.97
CA LEU A 188 -7.23 -10.38 4.04
C LEU A 188 -6.81 -10.79 5.46
N GLY A 189 -7.40 -10.20 6.49
CA GLY A 189 -6.97 -10.38 7.88
C GLY A 189 -6.85 -11.84 8.29
N ILE A 190 -7.89 -12.64 8.06
CA ILE A 190 -7.93 -14.06 8.47
C ILE A 190 -7.06 -14.93 7.55
N PRO A 191 -7.28 -14.98 6.21
CA PRO A 191 -6.55 -15.91 5.35
C PRO A 191 -5.06 -15.59 5.26
N ALA A 192 -4.67 -14.32 5.41
CA ALA A 192 -3.26 -13.92 5.51
C ALA A 192 -2.72 -13.94 6.95
N MET A 193 -3.48 -14.44 7.94
CA MET A 193 -3.09 -14.52 9.36
C MET A 193 -2.55 -13.21 9.94
N ILE A 194 -3.10 -12.07 9.50
CA ILE A 194 -2.67 -10.74 9.93
C ILE A 194 -3.17 -10.46 11.35
N SER A 195 -2.28 -10.00 12.21
CA SER A 195 -2.54 -9.73 13.61
C SER A 195 -1.72 -8.52 14.11
N PRO A 196 -1.93 -8.07 15.36
CA PRO A 196 -1.11 -7.00 15.94
C PRO A 196 0.38 -7.34 16.09
N THR A 197 0.76 -8.60 15.96
CA THR A 197 2.16 -9.04 16.01
C THR A 197 2.77 -9.22 14.62
N THR A 198 2.01 -8.98 13.57
CA THR A 198 2.49 -9.04 12.19
C THR A 198 3.53 -7.96 11.94
N VAL A 199 4.64 -8.38 11.34
CA VAL A 199 5.68 -7.50 10.80
C VAL A 199 5.83 -7.84 9.32
N GLN A 200 5.49 -6.89 8.45
CA GLN A 200 5.55 -7.08 6.99
C GLN A 200 6.72 -6.35 6.38
N LEU A 201 7.46 -7.02 5.48
CA LEU A 201 8.41 -6.36 4.57
C LEU A 201 7.67 -5.85 3.32
N VAL A 202 7.64 -4.53 3.12
CA VAL A 202 7.03 -3.87 1.96
C VAL A 202 8.07 -3.65 0.88
N ILE A 203 7.98 -4.39 -0.23
CA ILE A 203 8.88 -4.29 -1.39
C ILE A 203 8.21 -3.76 -2.65
N LEU A 204 6.89 -3.93 -2.75
CA LEU A 204 6.14 -3.47 -3.92
C LEU A 204 5.91 -1.96 -3.86
N PRO A 205 5.80 -1.30 -5.03
CA PRO A 205 5.55 0.14 -5.08
C PRO A 205 4.28 0.54 -4.35
N LEU A 206 4.37 1.52 -3.46
CA LEU A 206 3.23 2.04 -2.69
C LEU A 206 2.26 2.90 -3.53
N PHE A 207 2.68 3.35 -4.72
CA PHE A 207 1.76 3.98 -5.66
C PHE A 207 0.79 2.98 -6.32
N HIS A 208 1.03 1.69 -6.16
CA HIS A 208 0.21 0.61 -6.70
C HIS A 208 -0.56 -0.09 -5.58
N THR A 209 -1.79 -0.51 -5.87
CA THR A 209 -2.67 -1.17 -4.88
C THR A 209 -2.04 -2.44 -4.29
N GLY A 210 -1.21 -3.16 -5.06
CA GLY A 210 -0.47 -4.33 -4.57
C GLY A 210 0.51 -4.01 -3.44
N GLY A 211 1.19 -2.85 -3.49
CA GLY A 211 2.08 -2.39 -2.42
C GLY A 211 1.33 -1.78 -1.24
N LEU A 212 0.36 -0.90 -1.53
CA LEU A 212 -0.32 -0.13 -0.49
C LEU A 212 -1.44 -0.94 0.19
N ASN A 213 -2.31 -1.58 -0.59
CA ASN A 213 -3.55 -2.15 -0.07
C ASN A 213 -3.50 -3.67 0.12
N CYS A 214 -2.54 -4.41 -0.47
CA CYS A 214 -2.56 -5.86 -0.35
C CYS A 214 -2.27 -6.31 1.08
N TYR A 215 -1.12 -5.93 1.64
CA TYR A 215 -0.81 -6.27 3.04
C TYR A 215 -0.54 -5.03 3.91
N ALA A 216 0.04 -3.94 3.38
CA ALA A 216 0.48 -2.84 4.22
C ALA A 216 -0.68 -2.17 4.97
N ASN A 217 -1.77 -1.79 4.29
CA ASN A 217 -2.96 -1.26 4.95
C ASN A 217 -3.65 -2.29 5.88
N PRO A 218 -3.85 -3.58 5.50
CA PRO A 218 -4.35 -4.60 6.42
C PRO A 218 -3.51 -4.79 7.68
N VAL A 219 -2.18 -4.73 7.58
CA VAL A 219 -1.29 -4.82 8.74
C VAL A 219 -1.46 -3.61 9.67
N LEU A 220 -1.49 -2.40 9.12
CA LEU A 220 -1.76 -1.19 9.91
C LEU A 220 -3.18 -1.19 10.50
N HIS A 221 -4.18 -1.72 9.78
CA HIS A 221 -5.54 -1.90 10.31
C HIS A 221 -5.55 -2.83 11.53
N ALA A 222 -4.81 -3.92 11.50
CA ALA A 222 -4.69 -4.85 12.63
C ALA A 222 -3.82 -4.32 13.79
N GLY A 223 -3.05 -3.26 13.59
CA GLY A 223 -2.13 -2.71 14.57
C GLY A 223 -0.76 -3.39 14.59
N GLY A 224 -0.35 -4.01 13.49
CA GLY A 224 0.99 -4.56 13.25
C GLY A 224 2.00 -3.51 12.80
N ALA A 225 3.14 -3.94 12.29
CA ALA A 225 4.21 -3.07 11.80
C ALA A 225 4.54 -3.36 10.32
N ILE A 226 4.87 -2.32 9.58
CA ILE A 226 5.40 -2.42 8.22
C ILE A 226 6.83 -1.91 8.17
N LEU A 227 7.70 -2.66 7.51
CA LEU A 227 9.09 -2.31 7.25
C LEU A 227 9.22 -1.96 5.77
N ILE A 228 9.57 -0.73 5.46
CA ILE A 228 9.55 -0.21 4.09
C ILE A 228 10.93 -0.34 3.47
N MET A 229 11.01 -1.10 2.39
CA MET A 229 12.14 -1.10 1.47
C MET A 229 11.88 -0.10 0.34
N ARG A 230 12.75 0.90 0.18
CA ARG A 230 12.54 2.03 -0.74
C ARG A 230 12.47 1.59 -2.21
N ALA A 231 13.35 0.67 -2.59
CA ALA A 231 13.34 0.01 -3.89
C ALA A 231 13.74 -1.46 -3.69
N PHE A 232 13.12 -2.36 -4.43
CA PHE A 232 13.42 -3.78 -4.32
C PHE A 232 14.83 -4.09 -4.84
N GLU A 233 15.62 -4.76 -3.99
CA GLU A 233 16.92 -5.38 -4.33
C GLU A 233 16.90 -6.80 -3.72
N PRO A 234 17.11 -7.88 -4.51
CA PRO A 234 16.88 -9.24 -4.06
C PRO A 234 17.81 -9.69 -2.93
N GLY A 235 19.08 -9.31 -2.98
CA GLY A 235 20.06 -9.67 -1.94
C GLY A 235 19.80 -8.98 -0.62
N LEU A 236 19.43 -7.70 -0.67
CA LEU A 236 19.05 -6.94 0.52
C LEU A 236 17.72 -7.40 1.11
N ALA A 237 16.74 -7.76 0.26
CA ALA A 237 15.49 -8.34 0.73
C ALA A 237 15.71 -9.65 1.49
N LEU A 238 16.62 -10.51 1.00
CA LEU A 238 17.00 -11.75 1.70
C LEU A 238 17.71 -11.47 3.02
N ASP A 239 18.59 -10.45 3.09
CA ASP A 239 19.23 -10.04 4.33
C ASP A 239 18.18 -9.60 5.37
N TYR A 240 17.22 -8.76 4.97
CA TYR A 240 16.15 -8.31 5.87
C TYR A 240 15.25 -9.46 6.33
N LEU A 241 14.84 -10.35 5.42
CA LEU A 241 14.02 -11.52 5.76
C LEU A 241 14.74 -12.48 6.73
N SER A 242 16.08 -12.53 6.65
CA SER A 242 16.91 -13.40 7.49
C SER A 242 17.29 -12.76 8.83
N ASP A 243 17.15 -11.43 8.97
CA ASP A 243 17.54 -10.72 10.19
C ASP A 243 16.53 -10.97 11.33
N PRO A 244 16.91 -11.69 12.43
CA PRO A 244 16.02 -11.93 13.54
C PRO A 244 15.64 -10.61 14.28
N ALA A 245 16.45 -9.56 14.22
CA ALA A 245 16.16 -8.30 14.89
C ALA A 245 15.00 -7.54 14.23
N LEU A 246 14.75 -7.75 12.94
CA LEU A 246 13.62 -7.15 12.23
C LEU A 246 12.32 -7.92 12.47
N GLY A 247 12.38 -9.21 12.80
CA GLY A 247 11.22 -10.02 13.17
C GLY A 247 10.16 -10.14 12.07
N ILE A 248 10.56 -10.11 10.79
CA ILE A 248 9.63 -10.13 9.66
C ILE A 248 8.90 -11.47 9.60
N THR A 249 7.58 -11.40 9.58
CA THR A 249 6.67 -12.56 9.58
C THR A 249 5.85 -12.67 8.29
N HIS A 250 5.70 -11.58 7.56
CA HIS A 250 4.84 -11.51 6.37
C HIS A 250 5.57 -10.85 5.20
N PHE A 251 5.32 -11.40 4.03
CA PHE A 251 5.89 -10.93 2.79
C PHE A 251 4.86 -11.05 1.66
N PHE A 252 4.73 -10.04 0.83
CA PHE A 252 3.89 -10.08 -0.36
C PHE A 252 4.65 -9.54 -1.55
N GLY A 253 4.60 -10.29 -2.66
CA GLY A 253 5.24 -9.91 -3.91
C GLY A 253 4.46 -10.35 -5.14
N VAL A 254 4.86 -9.84 -6.30
CA VAL A 254 4.54 -10.44 -7.60
C VAL A 254 5.57 -11.55 -7.91
N PRO A 255 5.37 -12.44 -8.90
CA PRO A 255 6.30 -13.56 -9.14
C PRO A 255 7.76 -13.16 -9.36
N ALA A 256 8.02 -12.00 -10.00
CA ALA A 256 9.38 -11.58 -10.35
C ALA A 256 10.32 -11.38 -9.12
N PRO A 257 9.95 -10.67 -8.05
CA PRO A 257 10.75 -10.63 -6.81
C PRO A 257 11.10 -12.00 -6.24
N TYR A 258 10.15 -12.94 -6.20
CA TYR A 258 10.42 -14.30 -5.75
C TYR A 258 11.44 -15.01 -6.64
N GLN A 259 11.33 -14.84 -7.97
CA GLN A 259 12.27 -15.39 -8.92
C GLN A 259 13.67 -14.79 -8.76
N PHE A 260 13.78 -13.46 -8.61
CA PHE A 260 15.08 -12.79 -8.43
C PHE A 260 15.74 -13.19 -7.11
N MET A 261 14.98 -13.32 -6.03
CA MET A 261 15.50 -13.80 -4.74
C MET A 261 16.01 -15.25 -4.86
N MET A 262 15.25 -16.18 -5.47
CA MET A 262 15.68 -17.57 -5.61
C MET A 262 16.90 -17.76 -6.51
N GLN A 263 17.16 -16.83 -7.43
CA GLN A 263 18.34 -16.82 -8.29
C GLN A 263 19.56 -16.16 -7.60
N HIS A 264 19.37 -15.45 -6.52
CA HIS A 264 20.43 -14.74 -5.83
C HIS A 264 21.29 -15.71 -4.98
N PRO A 265 22.64 -15.58 -4.94
CA PRO A 265 23.52 -16.48 -4.18
C PRO A 265 23.16 -16.62 -2.70
N LYS A 266 22.65 -15.58 -2.06
CA LYS A 266 22.23 -15.60 -0.65
C LYS A 266 21.01 -16.50 -0.37
N PHE A 267 20.21 -16.85 -1.39
CA PHE A 267 18.95 -17.55 -1.19
C PHE A 267 19.12 -18.88 -0.44
N GLN A 268 20.14 -19.64 -0.78
CA GLN A 268 20.37 -20.96 -0.15
C GLN A 268 20.71 -20.85 1.35
N GLY A 269 21.39 -19.79 1.76
CA GLY A 269 21.76 -19.54 3.16
C GLY A 269 20.77 -18.68 3.95
N ALA A 270 19.74 -18.13 3.30
CA ALA A 270 18.79 -17.25 3.96
C ALA A 270 17.94 -18.00 5.01
N ASP A 271 17.79 -17.44 6.20
CA ASP A 271 16.87 -17.96 7.22
C ASP A 271 15.47 -17.36 7.00
N LEU A 272 14.59 -18.17 6.42
CA LEU A 272 13.20 -17.79 6.13
C LEU A 272 12.19 -18.38 7.12
N SER A 273 12.67 -19.01 8.20
CA SER A 273 11.85 -19.79 9.15
C SER A 273 10.83 -18.95 9.93
N ARG A 274 11.03 -17.63 9.99
CA ARG A 274 10.10 -16.71 10.65
C ARG A 274 8.91 -16.29 9.80
N LEU A 275 8.94 -16.55 8.49
CA LEU A 275 7.83 -16.23 7.62
C LEU A 275 6.62 -17.12 7.94
N VAL A 276 5.58 -16.51 8.47
CA VAL A 276 4.30 -17.17 8.76
C VAL A 276 3.52 -17.39 7.48
N ILE A 277 3.53 -16.37 6.60
CA ILE A 277 2.88 -16.42 5.30
C ILE A 277 3.60 -15.54 4.28
N SER A 278 3.63 -16.00 3.05
CA SER A 278 4.10 -15.23 1.90
C SER A 278 3.04 -15.27 0.80
N GLY A 279 2.56 -14.10 0.40
CA GLY A 279 1.55 -13.95 -0.64
C GLY A 279 2.17 -13.66 -2.00
N VAL A 280 1.61 -14.24 -3.06
CA VAL A 280 1.97 -13.95 -4.44
C VAL A 280 0.73 -13.67 -5.28
N GLY A 281 0.77 -12.59 -6.06
CA GLY A 281 -0.37 -12.19 -6.89
C GLY A 281 0.00 -11.18 -7.97
N GLY A 282 -1.00 -10.64 -8.67
CA GLY A 282 -0.82 -9.65 -9.73
C GLY A 282 -0.35 -10.21 -11.08
N ALA A 283 0.11 -11.47 -11.13
CA ALA A 283 0.44 -12.22 -12.34
C ALA A 283 0.41 -13.72 -12.04
N PRO A 284 0.25 -14.59 -13.05
CA PRO A 284 0.39 -16.05 -12.89
C PRO A 284 1.77 -16.42 -12.33
N CYS A 285 1.80 -17.28 -11.29
CA CYS A 285 3.03 -17.74 -10.68
C CYS A 285 3.48 -19.08 -11.26
N ALA A 286 4.72 -19.16 -11.73
CA ALA A 286 5.26 -20.39 -12.29
C ALA A 286 5.41 -21.48 -11.20
N LEU A 287 5.15 -22.75 -11.60
CA LEU A 287 5.28 -23.91 -10.70
C LEU A 287 6.66 -23.98 -10.03
N SER A 288 7.73 -23.72 -10.80
CA SER A 288 9.11 -23.77 -10.29
C SER A 288 9.35 -22.76 -9.15
N ILE A 289 8.69 -21.61 -9.15
CA ILE A 289 8.78 -20.63 -8.05
C ILE A 289 8.06 -21.22 -6.82
N LEU A 290 6.84 -21.71 -6.99
CA LEU A 290 6.04 -22.29 -5.90
C LEU A 290 6.76 -23.47 -5.22
N GLU A 291 7.28 -24.40 -6.01
CA GLU A 291 8.01 -25.58 -5.53
C GLU A 291 9.30 -25.20 -4.78
N THR A 292 10.09 -24.28 -5.36
CA THR A 292 11.36 -23.86 -4.76
C THR A 292 11.15 -23.18 -3.41
N TRP A 293 10.17 -22.28 -3.28
CA TRP A 293 9.88 -21.61 -2.02
C TRP A 293 9.24 -22.55 -1.01
N THR A 294 8.36 -23.45 -1.45
CA THR A 294 7.77 -24.48 -0.58
C THR A 294 8.84 -25.43 -0.03
N ALA A 295 9.82 -25.85 -0.86
CA ALA A 295 10.95 -26.67 -0.40
C ALA A 295 11.83 -25.96 0.66
N ARG A 296 11.78 -24.62 0.70
CA ARG A 296 12.42 -23.80 1.74
C ARG A 296 11.54 -23.57 2.98
N GLY A 297 10.41 -24.27 3.07
CA GLY A 297 9.45 -24.14 4.18
C GLY A 297 8.55 -22.89 4.09
N VAL A 298 8.51 -22.22 2.95
CA VAL A 298 7.72 -21.00 2.73
C VAL A 298 6.67 -21.26 1.65
N PRO A 299 5.46 -21.75 1.99
CA PRO A 299 4.39 -21.91 1.02
C PRO A 299 3.90 -20.54 0.52
N LEU A 300 3.82 -20.39 -0.81
CA LEU A 300 3.34 -19.16 -1.42
C LEU A 300 1.83 -19.22 -1.63
N VAL A 301 1.11 -18.35 -0.97
CA VAL A 301 -0.34 -18.22 -1.09
C VAL A 301 -0.67 -17.33 -2.28
N GLN A 302 -1.29 -17.92 -3.30
CA GLN A 302 -1.67 -17.20 -4.51
C GLN A 302 -2.98 -16.44 -4.32
N GLY A 303 -3.08 -15.23 -4.89
CA GLY A 303 -4.29 -14.44 -4.92
C GLY A 303 -4.49 -13.74 -6.26
N TRP A 304 -5.76 -13.48 -6.59
CA TRP A 304 -6.14 -12.63 -7.70
C TRP A 304 -6.86 -11.38 -7.20
N GLY A 305 -6.62 -10.30 -7.90
CA GLY A 305 -7.28 -9.05 -7.69
C GLY A 305 -6.81 -8.00 -8.69
N MET A 306 -7.41 -6.84 -8.63
CA MET A 306 -7.09 -5.71 -9.49
C MET A 306 -7.25 -4.40 -8.71
N THR A 307 -6.84 -3.28 -9.28
CA THR A 307 -6.95 -1.98 -8.60
C THR A 307 -8.40 -1.67 -8.23
N GLU A 308 -9.33 -1.98 -9.11
CA GLU A 308 -10.77 -1.75 -8.95
C GLU A 308 -11.41 -2.63 -7.86
N THR A 309 -10.75 -3.71 -7.40
CA THR A 309 -11.20 -4.55 -6.26
C THR A 309 -10.48 -4.22 -4.95
N SER A 310 -9.50 -3.33 -4.94
CA SER A 310 -8.77 -2.71 -3.80
C SER A 310 -7.98 -3.63 -2.86
N PRO A 311 -7.15 -4.58 -3.26
CA PRO A 311 -7.07 -5.30 -4.52
C PRO A 311 -7.72 -6.68 -4.49
N ALA A 312 -7.92 -7.32 -3.30
CA ALA A 312 -8.14 -8.76 -3.18
C ALA A 312 -9.55 -9.19 -3.59
N GLY A 313 -9.64 -10.07 -4.59
CA GLY A 313 -10.87 -10.74 -5.00
C GLY A 313 -10.90 -12.21 -4.56
N THR A 314 -9.80 -12.94 -4.79
CA THR A 314 -9.68 -14.36 -4.40
C THR A 314 -8.35 -14.64 -3.73
N MET A 315 -8.29 -15.77 -3.01
CA MET A 315 -7.06 -16.31 -2.42
C MET A 315 -7.09 -17.83 -2.42
N LEU A 316 -5.97 -18.44 -2.76
CA LEU A 316 -5.74 -19.87 -2.72
C LEU A 316 -5.02 -20.24 -1.43
N ASP A 317 -5.54 -21.24 -0.70
CA ASP A 317 -4.90 -21.71 0.52
C ASP A 317 -3.49 -22.30 0.23
N GLY A 318 -2.55 -22.11 1.18
CA GLY A 318 -1.19 -22.59 1.04
C GLY A 318 -1.09 -24.11 0.82
N ALA A 319 -2.00 -24.91 1.41
CA ALA A 319 -2.10 -26.33 1.18
C ALA A 319 -2.43 -26.73 -0.27
N ASP A 320 -3.09 -25.83 -1.01
CA ASP A 320 -3.47 -26.02 -2.41
C ASP A 320 -2.48 -25.37 -3.40
N ALA A 321 -1.54 -24.55 -2.92
CA ALA A 321 -0.68 -23.72 -3.74
C ALA A 321 0.10 -24.51 -4.82
N VAL A 322 0.65 -25.68 -4.45
CA VAL A 322 1.34 -26.58 -5.40
C VAL A 322 0.35 -27.50 -6.11
N ARG A 323 -0.66 -28.02 -5.40
CA ARG A 323 -1.63 -28.98 -5.96
C ARG A 323 -2.52 -28.38 -7.04
N LYS A 324 -2.83 -27.07 -6.94
CA LYS A 324 -3.75 -26.34 -7.84
C LYS A 324 -3.05 -25.17 -8.53
N VAL A 325 -1.88 -25.42 -9.08
CA VAL A 325 -1.13 -24.41 -9.84
C VAL A 325 -2.01 -23.83 -10.96
N GLY A 326 -1.96 -22.50 -11.10
CA GLY A 326 -2.79 -21.75 -12.05
C GLY A 326 -4.17 -21.36 -11.51
N SER A 327 -4.58 -21.88 -10.35
CA SER A 327 -5.79 -21.41 -9.68
C SER A 327 -5.54 -20.10 -8.94
N ALA A 328 -6.45 -19.14 -9.09
CA ALA A 328 -6.48 -17.91 -8.33
C ALA A 328 -7.17 -18.05 -6.94
N GLY A 329 -7.59 -19.26 -6.58
CA GLY A 329 -8.25 -19.54 -5.30
C GLY A 329 -9.76 -19.35 -5.33
N ARG A 330 -10.31 -19.08 -4.16
CA ARG A 330 -11.75 -18.89 -3.92
C ARG A 330 -12.05 -17.43 -3.57
N PRO A 331 -13.31 -16.98 -3.76
CA PRO A 331 -13.73 -15.66 -3.33
C PRO A 331 -13.38 -15.40 -1.86
N MET A 332 -12.98 -14.18 -1.54
CA MET A 332 -12.82 -13.72 -0.15
C MET A 332 -14.17 -13.74 0.58
N MET A 333 -14.16 -13.77 1.91
CA MET A 333 -15.35 -13.94 2.75
C MET A 333 -16.50 -12.96 2.41
N HIS A 334 -16.18 -11.71 2.11
CA HIS A 334 -17.15 -10.66 1.78
C HIS A 334 -17.11 -10.26 0.29
N THR A 335 -16.80 -11.23 -0.60
CA THR A 335 -16.68 -11.00 -2.03
C THR A 335 -17.49 -12.05 -2.79
N GLU A 336 -18.32 -11.62 -3.72
CA GLU A 336 -19.04 -12.49 -4.64
C GLU A 336 -18.37 -12.46 -6.02
N ILE A 337 -18.19 -13.62 -6.62
CA ILE A 337 -17.59 -13.77 -7.95
C ILE A 337 -18.48 -14.66 -8.80
N ARG A 338 -18.76 -14.21 -10.01
CA ARG A 338 -19.42 -14.99 -11.07
C ARG A 338 -18.44 -15.18 -12.22
N ILE A 339 -18.41 -16.40 -12.76
CA ILE A 339 -17.75 -16.71 -14.02
C ILE A 339 -18.84 -16.80 -15.07
N VAL A 340 -18.73 -15.95 -16.07
CA VAL A 340 -19.74 -15.83 -17.13
C VAL A 340 -19.11 -16.02 -18.50
N ASP A 341 -19.91 -16.46 -19.48
CA ASP A 341 -19.55 -16.47 -20.88
C ASP A 341 -19.60 -15.06 -21.51
N GLU A 342 -19.36 -14.97 -22.82
CA GLU A 342 -19.38 -13.71 -23.57
C GLU A 342 -20.75 -13.03 -23.57
N ASP A 343 -21.85 -13.81 -23.38
CA ASP A 343 -23.20 -13.30 -23.27
C ASP A 343 -23.60 -12.89 -21.83
N GLY A 344 -22.70 -13.02 -20.84
CA GLY A 344 -22.95 -12.72 -19.44
C GLY A 344 -23.75 -13.79 -18.70
N LYS A 345 -23.87 -15.02 -19.24
CA LYS A 345 -24.53 -16.15 -18.58
C LYS A 345 -23.55 -16.93 -17.73
N ASP A 346 -24.01 -17.47 -16.61
CA ASP A 346 -23.18 -18.29 -15.73
C ASP A 346 -22.64 -19.52 -16.48
N VAL A 347 -21.31 -19.72 -16.39
CA VAL A 347 -20.65 -20.92 -16.90
C VAL A 347 -20.85 -22.06 -15.91
N ALA A 348 -21.20 -23.24 -16.39
CA ALA A 348 -21.30 -24.44 -15.55
C ALA A 348 -19.93 -24.75 -14.91
N GLN A 349 -19.96 -25.11 -13.61
CA GLN A 349 -18.76 -25.49 -12.87
C GLN A 349 -18.23 -26.86 -13.29
#